data_ac4f14bd657935cda95f1fcf399b4c4f
#
_entry.id   ac4f14bd657935cda95f1fcf399b4c4f
#
_cell.length_a   1.000
_cell.length_b   1.000
_cell.length_c   1.000
_cell.angle_alpha   90.00
_cell.angle_beta   90.00
_cell.angle_gamma   90.00
#
_symmetry.space_group_name_H-M   'P 1'
#
loop_
_entity.id
_entity.type
_entity.pdbx_description
1 polymer ?
#
loop_
_entity_poly.entity_id
_entity_poly.type
_entity_poly.pdbx_seq_one_letter_code
_entity_poly.pdbx_strand_id
1 'polypeptide(L)'
;MHGLILTSFRRYTDETFPDRSVEIWRNSPAYDPAAAYDDADFAGLVERTCRMTGRTRRELLIDFGAFAAERVFAELYPDYFAASGSTRAVLLSVEERIHDIVRATIPGAYPPRLHVRPFGATGAMISYTSERRLCDLLEGLILGTARHFGEHFTVEHVQCMQRGDVGCAVLTEPG
;
A
#
# COMPACT_ATOMS: atom_id res chain seq x y z
N MET A 1 -1.82 -5.27 11.68
CA MET A 1 -2.12 -4.30 10.57
C MET A 1 -2.44 -2.93 11.15
N HIS A 2 -1.98 -1.85 10.55
CA HIS A 2 -2.35 -0.49 10.94
C HIS A 2 -3.80 -0.18 10.55
N GLY A 3 -4.58 0.42 11.45
CA GLY A 3 -6.01 0.69 11.23
C GLY A 3 -6.29 1.60 10.02
N LEU A 4 -5.37 2.51 9.71
CA LEU A 4 -5.47 3.34 8.50
C LEU A 4 -5.57 2.49 7.22
N ILE A 5 -4.88 1.34 7.15
CA ILE A 5 -4.99 0.44 5.98
C ILE A 5 -6.38 -0.17 5.90
N LEU A 6 -6.95 -0.57 7.04
CA LEU A 6 -8.30 -1.14 7.12
C LEU A 6 -9.38 -0.11 6.74
N THR A 7 -9.27 1.11 7.27
CA THR A 7 -10.22 2.19 6.95
C THR A 7 -10.09 2.68 5.50
N SER A 8 -8.86 2.70 4.96
CA SER A 8 -8.62 2.98 3.53
C SER A 8 -9.22 1.88 2.64
N PHE A 9 -9.09 0.61 3.05
CA PHE A 9 -9.70 -0.50 2.33
C PHE A 9 -11.23 -0.45 2.38
N ARG A 10 -11.81 0.04 3.49
CA ARG A 10 -13.25 0.31 3.58
C ARG A 10 -13.67 1.33 2.54
N ARG A 11 -13.01 2.50 2.50
CA ARG A 11 -13.30 3.55 1.53
C ARG A 11 -13.15 3.03 0.09
N TYR A 12 -12.09 2.26 -0.19
CA TYR A 12 -11.89 1.64 -1.49
C TYR A 12 -13.04 0.73 -1.90
N THR A 13 -13.48 -0.16 -1.01
CA THR A 13 -14.58 -1.08 -1.34
C THR A 13 -15.92 -0.37 -1.45
N ASP A 14 -16.17 0.67 -0.65
CA ASP A 14 -17.40 1.49 -0.72
C ASP A 14 -17.47 2.25 -2.05
N GLU A 15 -16.35 2.79 -2.55
CA GLU A 15 -16.32 3.53 -3.81
C GLU A 15 -16.25 2.61 -5.05
N THR A 16 -15.54 1.49 -4.97
CA THR A 16 -15.29 0.61 -6.14
C THR A 16 -16.35 -0.48 -6.29
N PHE A 17 -16.91 -0.97 -5.19
CA PHE A 17 -17.88 -2.08 -5.15
C PHE A 17 -19.10 -1.73 -4.30
N PRO A 18 -19.82 -0.62 -4.56
CA PRO A 18 -20.89 -0.14 -3.68
C PRO A 18 -21.97 -1.20 -3.41
N ASP A 19 -22.33 -1.98 -4.42
CA ASP A 19 -23.33 -3.05 -4.31
C ASP A 19 -22.87 -4.27 -3.48
N ARG A 20 -21.59 -4.38 -3.20
CA ARG A 20 -20.98 -5.50 -2.46
C ARG A 20 -20.41 -5.07 -1.11
N SER A 21 -20.16 -3.79 -0.91
CA SER A 21 -19.42 -3.31 0.26
C SER A 21 -20.09 -3.70 1.58
N VAL A 22 -21.40 -3.57 1.70
CA VAL A 22 -22.14 -3.97 2.91
C VAL A 22 -21.88 -5.43 3.27
N GLU A 23 -21.84 -6.32 2.26
CA GLU A 23 -21.61 -7.75 2.47
C GLU A 23 -20.14 -8.05 2.77
N ILE A 24 -19.21 -7.36 2.09
CA ILE A 24 -17.77 -7.48 2.35
C ILE A 24 -17.47 -7.17 3.82
N TRP A 25 -18.14 -6.17 4.39
CA TRP A 25 -17.90 -5.71 5.76
C TRP A 25 -18.84 -6.31 6.80
N ARG A 26 -19.70 -7.27 6.41
CA ARG A 26 -20.60 -7.93 7.33
C ARG A 26 -19.81 -8.58 8.47
N ASN A 27 -20.25 -8.31 9.72
CA ASN A 27 -19.61 -8.78 10.95
C ASN A 27 -18.16 -8.28 11.19
N SER A 28 -17.70 -7.29 10.45
CA SER A 28 -16.43 -6.64 10.76
C SER A 28 -16.66 -5.55 11.83
N PRO A 29 -15.73 -5.39 12.79
CA PRO A 29 -15.83 -4.29 13.75
C PRO A 29 -15.61 -2.93 13.08
N ALA A 30 -15.89 -1.86 13.79
CA ALA A 30 -15.40 -0.55 13.44
C ALA A 30 -13.89 -0.49 13.73
N TYR A 31 -13.11 -0.03 12.75
CA TYR A 31 -11.65 0.13 12.89
C TYR A 31 -11.31 1.59 13.15
N ASP A 32 -10.46 1.82 14.15
CA ASP A 32 -9.85 3.13 14.42
C ASP A 32 -8.59 3.27 13.54
N PRO A 33 -8.47 4.30 12.71
CA PRO A 33 -7.30 4.49 11.86
C PRO A 33 -5.99 4.66 12.66
N ALA A 34 -6.06 5.06 13.93
CA ALA A 34 -4.90 5.27 14.79
C ALA A 34 -4.52 4.03 15.64
N ALA A 35 -5.22 2.91 15.49
CA ALA A 35 -4.95 1.68 16.24
C ALA A 35 -4.26 0.61 15.38
N ALA A 36 -3.75 -0.43 16.05
CA ALA A 36 -3.22 -1.63 15.41
C ALA A 36 -4.16 -2.82 15.61
N TYR A 37 -4.28 -3.66 14.59
CA TYR A 37 -5.17 -4.82 14.53
C TYR A 37 -4.42 -6.07 14.08
N ASP A 38 -5.05 -7.24 14.24
CA ASP A 38 -4.51 -8.49 13.70
C ASP A 38 -4.41 -8.41 12.15
N ASP A 39 -3.35 -9.00 11.63
CA ASP A 39 -3.17 -9.08 10.18
C ASP A 39 -4.22 -9.98 9.52
N ALA A 40 -4.79 -10.93 10.28
CA ALA A 40 -5.87 -11.80 9.84
C ALA A 40 -7.15 -11.02 9.47
N ASP A 41 -7.42 -9.88 10.12
CA ASP A 41 -8.57 -9.03 9.78
C ASP A 41 -8.48 -8.54 8.34
N PHE A 42 -7.33 -7.99 7.96
CA PHE A 42 -7.11 -7.51 6.60
C PHE A 42 -7.08 -8.66 5.58
N ALA A 43 -6.40 -9.76 5.92
CA ALA A 43 -6.35 -10.94 5.04
C ALA A 43 -7.76 -11.50 4.77
N GLY A 44 -8.60 -11.61 5.79
CA GLY A 44 -9.98 -12.08 5.66
C GLY A 44 -10.86 -11.15 4.81
N LEU A 45 -10.67 -9.82 4.95
CA LEU A 45 -11.37 -8.84 4.12
C LEU A 45 -10.95 -8.94 2.65
N VAL A 46 -9.66 -9.07 2.36
CA VAL A 46 -9.13 -9.26 1.00
C VAL A 46 -9.70 -10.54 0.38
N GLU A 47 -9.65 -11.68 1.09
CA GLU A 47 -10.21 -12.94 0.59
C GLU A 47 -11.71 -12.86 0.31
N ARG A 48 -12.46 -12.23 1.23
CA ARG A 48 -13.91 -12.05 1.05
C ARG A 48 -14.20 -11.19 -0.17
N THR A 49 -13.46 -10.11 -0.35
CA THR A 49 -13.61 -9.23 -1.51
C THR A 49 -13.30 -9.97 -2.81
N CYS A 50 -12.21 -10.75 -2.86
CA CYS A 50 -11.87 -11.57 -4.03
C CYS A 50 -13.01 -12.55 -4.38
N ARG A 51 -13.55 -13.27 -3.39
CA ARG A 51 -14.68 -14.21 -3.62
C ARG A 51 -15.92 -13.50 -4.15
N MET A 52 -16.22 -12.30 -3.66
CA MET A 52 -17.44 -11.59 -4.03
C MET A 52 -17.34 -10.85 -5.38
N THR A 53 -16.14 -10.48 -5.77
CA THR A 53 -15.90 -9.68 -6.98
C THR A 53 -15.34 -10.49 -8.14
N GLY A 54 -14.85 -11.71 -7.89
CA GLY A 54 -14.15 -12.55 -8.87
C GLY A 54 -12.73 -12.07 -9.20
N ARG A 55 -12.24 -11.02 -8.53
CA ARG A 55 -10.88 -10.54 -8.74
C ARG A 55 -9.85 -11.45 -8.07
N THR A 56 -8.69 -11.58 -8.69
CA THR A 56 -7.54 -12.20 -8.05
C THR A 56 -7.01 -11.32 -6.91
N ARG A 57 -6.32 -11.92 -5.94
CA ARG A 57 -5.68 -11.18 -4.84
C ARG A 57 -4.69 -10.13 -5.36
N ARG A 58 -3.92 -10.45 -6.39
CA ARG A 58 -2.98 -9.53 -7.02
C ARG A 58 -3.69 -8.29 -7.59
N GLU A 59 -4.68 -8.49 -8.45
CA GLU A 59 -5.46 -7.40 -9.05
C GLU A 59 -6.07 -6.50 -7.98
N LEU A 60 -6.69 -7.10 -6.97
CA LEU A 60 -7.34 -6.37 -5.89
C LEU A 60 -6.34 -5.52 -5.08
N LEU A 61 -5.17 -6.09 -4.73
CA LEU A 61 -4.18 -5.38 -3.93
C LEU A 61 -3.45 -4.28 -4.70
N ILE A 62 -3.20 -4.46 -6.00
CA ILE A 62 -2.65 -3.40 -6.86
C ILE A 62 -3.66 -2.25 -6.97
N ASP A 63 -4.91 -2.53 -7.29
CA ASP A 63 -5.95 -1.51 -7.42
C ASP A 63 -6.17 -0.78 -6.09
N PHE A 64 -6.25 -1.51 -4.99
CA PHE A 64 -6.38 -0.92 -3.66
C PHE A 64 -5.16 -0.05 -3.31
N GLY A 65 -3.95 -0.50 -3.59
CA GLY A 65 -2.74 0.28 -3.32
C GLY A 65 -2.73 1.59 -4.10
N ALA A 66 -3.09 1.53 -5.38
CA ALA A 66 -3.19 2.71 -6.22
C ALA A 66 -4.25 3.70 -5.71
N PHE A 67 -5.43 3.21 -5.37
CA PHE A 67 -6.48 4.01 -4.76
C PHE A 67 -6.04 4.65 -3.43
N ALA A 68 -5.40 3.85 -2.55
CA ALA A 68 -4.98 4.33 -1.23
C ALA A 68 -3.93 5.45 -1.34
N ALA A 69 -2.93 5.31 -2.21
CA ALA A 69 -1.92 6.34 -2.40
C ALA A 69 -2.52 7.63 -2.99
N GLU A 70 -3.28 7.50 -4.07
CA GLU A 70 -3.80 8.62 -4.84
C GLU A 70 -4.94 9.37 -4.12
N ARG A 71 -5.87 8.63 -3.49
CA ARG A 71 -7.15 9.16 -2.98
C ARG A 71 -7.22 9.24 -1.46
N VAL A 72 -6.36 8.56 -0.72
CA VAL A 72 -6.41 8.57 0.74
C VAL A 72 -5.16 9.19 1.32
N PHE A 73 -3.98 8.69 0.99
CA PHE A 73 -2.75 9.15 1.64
C PHE A 73 -2.36 10.55 1.18
N ALA A 74 -2.57 10.90 -0.10
CA ALA A 74 -2.34 12.26 -0.59
C ALA A 74 -3.29 13.28 0.07
N GLU A 75 -4.54 12.90 0.36
CA GLU A 75 -5.49 13.73 1.11
C GLU A 75 -5.13 13.86 2.60
N LEU A 76 -4.63 12.79 3.24
CA LEU A 76 -4.27 12.78 4.66
C LEU A 76 -2.92 13.41 4.96
N TYR A 77 -2.00 13.38 4.01
CA TYR A 77 -0.63 13.90 4.16
C TYR A 77 -0.28 14.91 3.06
N PRO A 78 -1.11 15.96 2.85
CA PRO A 78 -0.95 16.87 1.71
C PRO A 78 0.41 17.59 1.74
N ASP A 79 0.86 18.02 2.91
CA ASP A 79 2.16 18.71 3.05
C ASP A 79 3.34 17.79 2.72
N TYR A 80 3.24 16.50 3.08
CA TYR A 80 4.27 15.52 2.76
C TYR A 80 4.36 15.28 1.24
N PHE A 81 3.22 15.09 0.57
CA PHE A 81 3.18 14.92 -0.88
C PHE A 81 3.63 16.18 -1.61
N ALA A 82 3.15 17.37 -1.20
CA ALA A 82 3.56 18.64 -1.79
C ALA A 82 5.07 18.90 -1.63
N ALA A 83 5.63 18.65 -0.45
CA ALA A 83 7.06 18.82 -0.20
C ALA A 83 7.93 17.80 -0.95
N SER A 84 7.42 16.59 -1.23
CA SER A 84 8.12 15.57 -2.00
C SER A 84 8.20 15.92 -3.48
N GLY A 85 7.11 16.39 -4.08
CA GLY A 85 7.05 16.89 -5.45
C GLY A 85 7.22 15.84 -6.57
N SER A 86 7.49 14.57 -6.23
CA SER A 86 7.62 13.47 -7.19
C SER A 86 7.47 12.11 -6.53
N THR A 87 7.10 11.09 -7.32
CA THR A 87 7.02 9.70 -6.87
C THR A 87 8.34 9.24 -6.26
N ARG A 88 9.45 9.49 -6.94
CA ARG A 88 10.78 9.10 -6.45
C ARG A 88 11.09 9.70 -5.08
N ALA A 89 10.79 10.97 -4.85
CA ALA A 89 11.03 11.62 -3.57
C ALA A 89 10.17 11.05 -2.44
N VAL A 90 8.89 10.73 -2.71
CA VAL A 90 8.03 10.00 -1.77
C VAL A 90 8.65 8.66 -1.42
N LEU A 91 9.04 7.86 -2.42
CA LEU A 91 9.63 6.53 -2.19
C LEU A 91 10.92 6.61 -1.36
N LEU A 92 11.80 7.55 -1.64
CA LEU A 92 13.07 7.70 -0.94
C LEU A 92 12.90 8.14 0.53
N SER A 93 11.81 8.79 0.88
CA SER A 93 11.58 9.35 2.22
C SER A 93 10.50 8.64 3.05
N VAL A 94 9.69 7.75 2.47
CA VAL A 94 8.55 7.11 3.15
C VAL A 94 8.95 6.34 4.40
N GLU A 95 10.09 5.67 4.40
CA GLU A 95 10.57 4.90 5.55
C GLU A 95 10.78 5.80 6.77
N GLU A 96 11.52 6.89 6.62
CA GLU A 96 11.83 7.81 7.70
C GLU A 96 10.66 8.71 8.07
N ARG A 97 9.90 9.18 7.09
CA ARG A 97 8.84 10.18 7.28
C ARG A 97 7.51 9.60 7.71
N ILE A 98 7.23 8.34 7.37
CA ILE A 98 5.96 7.69 7.66
C ILE A 98 6.16 6.45 8.54
N HIS A 99 6.94 5.46 8.09
CA HIS A 99 7.02 4.17 8.78
C HIS A 99 7.72 4.28 10.13
N ASP A 100 8.79 5.05 10.27
CA ASP A 100 9.46 5.27 11.55
C ASP A 100 8.55 5.99 12.55
N ILE A 101 7.78 6.98 12.09
CA ILE A 101 6.80 7.68 12.93
C ILE A 101 5.70 6.72 13.39
N VAL A 102 5.13 5.91 12.48
CA VAL A 102 4.11 4.91 12.83
C VAL A 102 4.64 3.92 13.88
N ARG A 103 5.87 3.42 13.70
CA ARG A 103 6.51 2.52 14.69
C ARG A 103 6.71 3.17 16.05
N ALA A 104 7.02 4.45 16.07
CA ALA A 104 7.28 5.19 17.30
C ALA A 104 5.99 5.62 18.04
N THR A 105 4.90 5.84 17.32
CA THR A 105 3.71 6.49 17.88
C THR A 105 2.51 5.56 18.05
N ILE A 106 2.44 4.44 17.32
CA ILE A 106 1.29 3.52 17.36
C ILE A 106 1.72 2.17 17.93
N PRO A 107 1.39 1.88 19.20
CA PRO A 107 1.72 0.61 19.83
C PRO A 107 1.16 -0.58 19.03
N GLY A 108 2.01 -1.57 18.75
CA GLY A 108 1.61 -2.78 18.01
C GLY A 108 1.49 -2.60 16.49
N ALA A 109 1.77 -1.42 15.96
CA ALA A 109 1.88 -1.25 14.51
C ALA A 109 3.27 -1.62 14.01
N TYR A 110 3.31 -2.52 13.03
CA TYR A 110 4.55 -2.98 12.40
C TYR A 110 4.48 -2.77 10.88
N PRO A 111 4.71 -1.55 10.39
CA PRO A 111 4.83 -1.31 8.95
C PRO A 111 6.00 -2.14 8.37
N PRO A 112 5.99 -2.45 7.07
CA PRO A 112 7.08 -3.17 6.43
C PRO A 112 8.40 -2.42 6.61
N ARG A 113 9.52 -3.14 6.46
CA ARG A 113 10.84 -2.51 6.30
C ARG A 113 11.09 -2.26 4.83
N LEU A 114 11.33 -1.01 4.50
CA LEU A 114 11.70 -0.56 3.17
C LEU A 114 13.13 0.00 3.21
N HIS A 115 13.95 -0.44 2.27
CA HIS A 115 15.21 0.21 1.99
C HIS A 115 15.18 0.67 0.53
N VAL A 116 15.05 1.97 0.36
CA VAL A 116 14.91 2.60 -0.96
C VAL A 116 16.18 3.35 -1.31
N ARG A 117 16.70 3.10 -2.50
CA ARG A 117 17.87 3.78 -3.04
C ARG A 117 17.62 4.27 -4.46
N PRO A 118 18.25 5.36 -4.85
CA PRO A 118 18.16 5.85 -6.23
C PRO A 118 18.62 4.77 -7.22
N PHE A 119 17.92 4.71 -8.36
CA PHE A 119 18.30 3.92 -9.53
C PHE A 119 18.19 4.79 -10.77
N GLY A 120 19.27 4.90 -11.56
CA GLY A 120 19.31 5.83 -12.66
C GLY A 120 19.04 7.28 -12.25
N ALA A 121 18.60 8.09 -13.18
CA ALA A 121 18.31 9.52 -12.95
C ALA A 121 17.00 9.73 -12.17
N THR A 122 15.97 8.93 -12.46
CA THR A 122 14.59 9.16 -12.03
C THR A 122 13.94 7.97 -11.33
N GLY A 123 14.53 6.78 -11.43
CA GLY A 123 14.02 5.55 -10.83
C GLY A 123 14.46 5.32 -9.39
N ALA A 124 13.98 4.23 -8.81
CA ALA A 124 14.36 3.75 -7.49
C ALA A 124 14.41 2.21 -7.45
N MET A 125 15.30 1.69 -6.62
CA MET A 125 15.34 0.28 -6.24
C MET A 125 14.86 0.14 -4.81
N ILE A 126 13.85 -0.69 -4.58
CA ILE A 126 13.21 -0.88 -3.29
C ILE A 126 13.47 -2.31 -2.82
N SER A 127 14.15 -2.45 -1.68
CA SER A 127 14.18 -3.71 -0.95
C SER A 127 13.04 -3.72 0.07
N TYR A 128 12.18 -4.73 -0.01
CA TYR A 128 10.99 -4.87 0.83
C TYR A 128 11.01 -6.22 1.54
N THR A 129 10.77 -6.20 2.84
CA THR A 129 10.61 -7.41 3.64
C THR A 129 9.44 -7.26 4.59
N SER A 130 8.52 -8.23 4.56
CA SER A 130 7.36 -8.26 5.46
C SER A 130 6.78 -9.67 5.51
N GLU A 131 6.45 -10.14 6.71
CA GLU A 131 5.76 -11.43 6.90
C GLU A 131 4.40 -11.48 6.18
N ARG A 132 3.76 -10.32 5.99
CA ARG A 132 2.47 -10.17 5.28
C ARG A 132 2.54 -10.43 3.78
N ARG A 133 3.74 -10.36 3.19
CA ARG A 133 3.98 -10.55 1.75
C ARG A 133 3.04 -9.74 0.86
N LEU A 134 2.86 -8.45 1.20
CA LEU A 134 1.98 -7.51 0.49
C LEU A 134 2.72 -6.79 -0.65
N CYS A 135 3.48 -7.53 -1.45
CA CYS A 135 4.27 -6.99 -2.56
C CYS A 135 3.38 -6.33 -3.62
N ASP A 136 2.20 -6.91 -3.88
CA ASP A 136 1.22 -6.37 -4.83
C ASP A 136 0.62 -5.05 -4.33
N LEU A 137 0.42 -4.91 -3.01
CA LEU A 137 0.00 -3.65 -2.41
C LEU A 137 1.08 -2.58 -2.59
N LEU A 138 2.35 -2.93 -2.38
CA LEU A 138 3.48 -2.01 -2.62
C LEU A 138 3.51 -1.54 -4.08
N GLU A 139 3.36 -2.45 -5.05
CA GLU A 139 3.26 -2.10 -6.47
C GLU A 139 2.13 -1.10 -6.71
N GLY A 140 0.94 -1.36 -6.17
CA GLY A 140 -0.19 -0.44 -6.27
C GLY A 140 0.09 0.94 -5.66
N LEU A 141 0.70 0.99 -4.47
CA LEU A 141 1.06 2.25 -3.81
C LEU A 141 2.03 3.09 -4.67
N ILE A 142 3.01 2.46 -5.32
CA ILE A 142 3.93 3.14 -6.24
C ILE A 142 3.16 3.74 -7.42
N LEU A 143 2.31 2.93 -8.06
CA LEU A 143 1.51 3.36 -9.22
C LEU A 143 0.52 4.48 -8.88
N GLY A 144 -0.12 4.41 -7.70
CA GLY A 144 -1.03 5.47 -7.24
C GLY A 144 -0.30 6.76 -6.89
N THR A 145 0.89 6.66 -6.31
CA THR A 145 1.75 7.83 -6.06
C THR A 145 2.15 8.50 -7.40
N ALA A 146 2.51 7.69 -8.40
CA ALA A 146 2.85 8.21 -9.73
C ALA A 146 1.66 8.93 -10.36
N ARG A 147 0.46 8.36 -10.30
CA ARG A 147 -0.76 9.01 -10.80
C ARG A 147 -1.02 10.35 -10.11
N HIS A 148 -0.81 10.43 -8.79
CA HIS A 148 -0.99 11.68 -8.04
C HIS A 148 -0.09 12.81 -8.58
N PHE A 149 1.15 12.50 -8.97
CA PHE A 149 2.07 13.48 -9.56
C PHE A 149 1.94 13.63 -11.08
N GLY A 150 1.00 12.93 -11.73
CA GLY A 150 0.88 12.92 -13.20
C GLY A 150 2.05 12.21 -13.89
N GLU A 151 2.75 11.35 -13.16
CA GLU A 151 3.88 10.56 -13.65
C GLU A 151 3.43 9.17 -14.08
N HIS A 152 4.14 8.55 -15.02
CA HIS A 152 3.99 7.15 -15.40
C HIS A 152 5.22 6.38 -14.94
N PHE A 153 4.97 5.29 -14.21
CA PHE A 153 6.03 4.41 -13.71
C PHE A 153 5.77 2.97 -14.12
N THR A 154 6.84 2.26 -14.47
CA THR A 154 6.85 0.80 -14.54
C THR A 154 7.35 0.24 -13.20
N VAL A 155 6.85 -0.91 -12.81
CA VAL A 155 7.23 -1.60 -11.58
C VAL A 155 7.60 -3.03 -11.93
N GLU A 156 8.85 -3.40 -11.71
CA GLU A 156 9.37 -4.74 -11.95
C GLU A 156 9.79 -5.41 -10.64
N HIS A 157 9.22 -6.56 -10.34
CA HIS A 157 9.63 -7.41 -9.23
C HIS A 157 10.82 -8.29 -9.67
N VAL A 158 12.04 -7.79 -9.51
CA VAL A 158 13.28 -8.54 -9.80
C VAL A 158 13.37 -9.78 -8.91
N GLN A 159 13.04 -9.63 -7.61
CA GLN A 159 12.84 -10.71 -6.65
C GLN A 159 11.51 -10.53 -5.93
N CYS A 160 10.84 -11.61 -5.55
CA CYS A 160 9.57 -11.53 -4.85
C CYS A 160 9.33 -12.70 -3.89
N MET A 161 9.03 -12.38 -2.64
CA MET A 161 8.69 -13.38 -1.61
C MET A 161 7.51 -14.27 -1.98
N GLN A 162 6.59 -13.82 -2.85
CA GLN A 162 5.49 -14.65 -3.35
C GLN A 162 5.97 -15.70 -4.34
N ARG A 163 7.17 -15.53 -4.93
CA ARG A 163 7.84 -16.50 -5.80
C ARG A 163 8.85 -17.38 -5.04
N GLY A 164 8.94 -17.23 -3.72
CA GLY A 164 9.84 -18.04 -2.88
C GLY A 164 11.16 -17.36 -2.50
N ASP A 165 11.40 -16.11 -2.95
CA ASP A 165 12.59 -15.36 -2.55
C ASP A 165 12.52 -14.96 -1.06
N VAL A 166 13.66 -14.71 -0.44
CA VAL A 166 13.78 -14.31 0.98
C VAL A 166 13.21 -12.89 1.21
N GLY A 167 13.29 -12.03 0.20
CA GLY A 167 12.77 -10.67 0.21
C GLY A 167 12.33 -10.27 -1.17
N CYS A 168 11.75 -9.08 -1.29
CA CYS A 168 11.45 -8.49 -2.59
C CYS A 168 12.50 -7.45 -2.96
N ALA A 169 12.90 -7.45 -4.23
CA ALA A 169 13.63 -6.36 -4.87
C ALA A 169 12.76 -5.83 -6.00
N VAL A 170 12.33 -4.59 -5.86
CA VAL A 170 11.41 -3.94 -6.80
C VAL A 170 12.13 -2.78 -7.46
N LEU A 171 12.25 -2.84 -8.77
CA LEU A 171 12.76 -1.76 -9.60
C LEU A 171 11.58 -0.93 -10.10
N THR A 172 11.72 0.38 -10.04
CA THR A 172 10.71 1.31 -10.55
C THR A 172 11.39 2.40 -11.35
N GLU A 173 10.87 2.67 -12.54
CA GLU A 173 11.37 3.66 -13.46
C GLU A 173 10.21 4.38 -14.16
N PRO A 174 10.39 5.65 -14.58
CA PRO A 174 9.43 6.29 -15.47
C PRO A 174 9.25 5.46 -16.75
N GLY A 175 7.98 5.28 -17.17
CA GLY A 175 7.59 4.58 -18.40
C GLY A 175 7.52 5.49 -19.61
#